data_c56d7a5537613b69a78f1a2394141756
#
_entry.id   c56d7a5537613b69a78f1a2394141756
#
_cell.length_a   1.000
_cell.length_b   1.000
_cell.length_c   1.000
_cell.angle_alpha   90.00
_cell.angle_beta   90.00
_cell.angle_gamma   90.00
#
_symmetry.space_group_name_H-M   'P 1'
#
loop_
_entity.id
_entity.type
_entity.pdbx_description
1 polymer ?
#
loop_
_entity_poly.entity_id
_entity_poly.type
_entity_poly.pdbx_seq_one_letter_code
_entity_poly.pdbx_strand_id
1 'polypeptide(L)'
;MELNKYRADLHIHTVLSPCGDIYMSPSAIIEQAKKLHLDVIAITDHNSTRQVKVTQELGKENGILVIGGVEITTQEEAHALAYFETEEQLDTFQEYLDQHLPKIPNDEERFGYQLIVDRDEDIIGEEEYLLLSAIDADLDTLYNKVHEIGGLFVPAHVNKPASSLMSQLGFIPPDIKADALEISKHVKKEDFLKKFAYLKKFMFTKSSDAHYLHIIGE
;
A
#
# COMPACT_ATOMS: atom_id res chain seq x y z
N MET A 1 24.12 -19.04 -9.86
CA MET A 1 22.75 -19.20 -9.37
C MET A 1 21.84 -18.49 -10.36
N GLU A 2 20.98 -19.23 -11.04
CA GLU A 2 20.04 -18.62 -11.99
C GLU A 2 18.93 -17.96 -11.18
N LEU A 3 18.69 -16.66 -11.39
CA LEU A 3 17.64 -15.94 -10.67
C LEU A 3 16.31 -16.20 -11.38
N ASN A 4 15.31 -16.61 -10.63
CA ASN A 4 13.94 -16.67 -11.12
C ASN A 4 13.39 -15.24 -11.32
N LYS A 5 12.58 -15.06 -12.35
CA LYS A 5 11.86 -13.80 -12.59
C LYS A 5 10.42 -13.99 -12.15
N TYR A 6 9.93 -13.07 -11.34
CA TYR A 6 8.55 -13.00 -10.90
C TYR A 6 7.90 -11.73 -11.43
N ARG A 7 6.61 -11.82 -11.76
CA ARG A 7 5.79 -10.65 -12.08
C ARG A 7 5.07 -10.22 -10.81
N ALA A 8 5.26 -8.98 -10.41
CA ALA A 8 4.72 -8.48 -9.16
C ALA A 8 3.98 -7.15 -9.35
N ASP A 9 2.93 -6.95 -8.56
CA ASP A 9 2.29 -5.67 -8.32
C ASP A 9 2.17 -5.46 -6.82
N LEU A 10 2.93 -4.51 -6.29
CA LEU A 10 3.14 -4.35 -4.86
C LEU A 10 2.32 -3.20 -4.24
N HIS A 11 1.33 -2.65 -4.96
CA HIS A 11 0.50 -1.56 -4.48
C HIS A 11 -0.91 -1.68 -5.04
N ILE A 12 -1.80 -2.35 -4.30
CA ILE A 12 -3.18 -2.64 -4.68
C ILE A 12 -4.10 -2.35 -3.49
N HIS A 13 -5.16 -1.57 -3.75
CA HIS A 13 -6.23 -1.30 -2.81
C HIS A 13 -7.40 -2.26 -3.01
N THR A 14 -8.10 -2.55 -1.92
CA THR A 14 -9.32 -3.36 -1.94
C THR A 14 -10.58 -2.50 -1.77
N VAL A 15 -11.72 -3.14 -1.63
CA VAL A 15 -13.01 -2.52 -1.25
C VAL A 15 -12.97 -1.86 0.15
N LEU A 16 -11.92 -2.11 0.93
CA LEU A 16 -11.71 -1.46 2.24
C LEU A 16 -11.25 -0.01 2.10
N SER A 17 -10.47 0.31 1.07
CA SER A 17 -10.06 1.69 0.80
C SER A 17 -11.22 2.50 0.24
N PRO A 18 -11.62 3.64 0.85
CA PRO A 18 -12.83 4.36 0.43
C PRO A 18 -12.73 4.96 -0.98
N CYS A 19 -11.52 5.13 -1.51
CA CYS A 19 -11.25 5.53 -2.90
C CYS A 19 -11.19 4.35 -3.87
N GLY A 20 -11.23 3.11 -3.37
CA GLY A 20 -11.26 1.89 -4.17
C GLY A 20 -12.65 1.65 -4.78
N ASP A 21 -12.67 1.03 -5.95
CA ASP A 21 -13.91 0.60 -6.56
C ASP A 21 -14.54 -0.54 -5.74
N ILE A 22 -15.88 -0.58 -5.64
CA ILE A 22 -16.58 -1.61 -4.88
C ILE A 22 -16.35 -3.04 -5.43
N TYR A 23 -15.90 -3.16 -6.67
CA TYR A 23 -15.53 -4.44 -7.27
C TYR A 23 -14.11 -4.88 -6.95
N MET A 24 -13.36 -4.12 -6.13
CA MET A 24 -12.02 -4.50 -5.66
C MET A 24 -12.08 -5.48 -4.48
N SER A 25 -12.93 -6.51 -4.58
CA SER A 25 -12.98 -7.59 -3.60
C SER A 25 -11.71 -8.45 -3.65
N PRO A 26 -11.32 -9.11 -2.55
CA PRO A 26 -10.19 -10.04 -2.51
C PRO A 26 -10.24 -11.11 -3.59
N SER A 27 -11.40 -11.72 -3.83
CA SER A 27 -11.57 -12.77 -4.84
C SER A 27 -11.39 -12.21 -6.25
N ALA A 28 -11.97 -11.05 -6.56
CA ALA A 28 -11.83 -10.40 -7.86
C ALA A 28 -10.38 -9.97 -8.15
N ILE A 29 -9.65 -9.47 -7.14
CA ILE A 29 -8.22 -9.13 -7.24
C ILE A 29 -7.40 -10.37 -7.57
N ILE A 30 -7.61 -11.49 -6.86
CA ILE A 30 -6.90 -12.76 -7.12
C ILE A 30 -7.21 -13.30 -8.51
N GLU A 31 -8.48 -13.27 -8.94
CA GLU A 31 -8.85 -13.66 -10.31
C GLU A 31 -8.15 -12.79 -11.37
N GLN A 32 -8.11 -11.48 -11.15
CA GLN A 32 -7.43 -10.56 -12.07
C GLN A 32 -5.92 -10.80 -12.09
N ALA A 33 -5.29 -10.99 -10.95
CA ALA A 33 -3.87 -11.33 -10.84
C ALA A 33 -3.54 -12.62 -11.62
N LYS A 34 -4.41 -13.66 -11.51
CA LYS A 34 -4.27 -14.90 -12.32
C LYS A 34 -4.34 -14.63 -13.82
N LYS A 35 -5.34 -13.87 -14.27
CA LYS A 35 -5.52 -13.53 -15.69
C LYS A 35 -4.29 -12.81 -16.25
N LEU A 36 -3.62 -11.99 -15.41
CA LEU A 36 -2.43 -11.23 -15.76
C LEU A 36 -1.12 -12.01 -15.56
N HIS A 37 -1.20 -13.25 -15.06
CA HIS A 37 -0.04 -14.08 -14.71
C HIS A 37 0.92 -13.37 -13.74
N LEU A 38 0.36 -12.71 -12.72
CA LEU A 38 1.15 -12.17 -11.61
C LEU A 38 1.49 -13.31 -10.64
N ASP A 39 2.75 -13.36 -10.23
CA ASP A 39 3.25 -14.34 -9.25
C ASP A 39 3.11 -13.81 -7.83
N VAL A 40 3.23 -12.48 -7.67
CA VAL A 40 3.26 -11.77 -6.38
C VAL A 40 2.39 -10.53 -6.47
N ILE A 41 1.56 -10.32 -5.46
CA ILE A 41 0.85 -9.05 -5.26
C ILE A 41 1.02 -8.59 -3.81
N ALA A 42 0.80 -7.30 -3.54
CA ALA A 42 0.65 -6.82 -2.18
C ALA A 42 -0.69 -6.09 -2.02
N ILE A 43 -1.35 -6.32 -0.89
CA ILE A 43 -2.54 -5.57 -0.47
C ILE A 43 -2.09 -4.47 0.46
N THR A 44 -2.45 -3.23 0.10
CA THR A 44 -1.95 -2.02 0.74
C THR A 44 -3.04 -0.98 0.90
N ASP A 45 -4.16 -1.35 1.51
CA ASP A 45 -5.25 -0.43 1.79
C ASP A 45 -4.80 0.77 2.65
N HIS A 46 -5.50 1.88 2.55
CA HIS A 46 -5.20 3.06 3.36
C HIS A 46 -5.39 2.78 4.86
N ASN A 47 -4.33 3.02 5.64
CA ASN A 47 -4.31 2.97 7.10
C ASN A 47 -4.99 1.74 7.74
N SER A 48 -5.13 0.65 7.00
CA SER A 48 -5.70 -0.60 7.53
C SER A 48 -5.14 -1.85 6.85
N THR A 49 -4.88 -2.89 7.63
CA THR A 49 -4.41 -4.21 7.15
C THR A 49 -5.53 -5.26 7.16
N ARG A 50 -6.76 -4.90 7.52
CA ARG A 50 -7.84 -5.85 7.83
C ARG A 50 -8.29 -6.71 6.67
N GLN A 51 -8.04 -6.29 5.42
CA GLN A 51 -8.39 -7.08 4.24
C GLN A 51 -7.26 -8.00 3.76
N VAL A 52 -6.08 -7.95 4.40
CA VAL A 52 -4.88 -8.70 3.98
C VAL A 52 -5.07 -10.21 4.16
N LYS A 53 -5.51 -10.67 5.34
CA LYS A 53 -5.54 -12.11 5.68
C LYS A 53 -6.40 -12.92 4.72
N VAL A 54 -7.63 -12.48 4.46
CA VAL A 54 -8.53 -13.15 3.52
C VAL A 54 -7.94 -13.20 2.12
N THR A 55 -7.25 -12.14 1.68
CA THR A 55 -6.60 -12.11 0.38
C THR A 55 -5.41 -13.06 0.32
N GLN A 56 -4.64 -13.20 1.41
CA GLN A 56 -3.54 -14.16 1.53
C GLN A 56 -4.03 -15.61 1.44
N GLU A 57 -5.14 -15.94 2.10
CA GLU A 57 -5.76 -17.27 2.01
C GLU A 57 -6.16 -17.60 0.58
N LEU A 58 -6.88 -16.70 -0.09
CA LEU A 58 -7.29 -16.84 -1.48
C LEU A 58 -6.09 -16.92 -2.44
N GLY A 59 -5.06 -16.10 -2.22
CA GLY A 59 -3.81 -16.13 -2.99
C GLY A 59 -3.11 -17.48 -2.89
N LYS A 60 -2.97 -18.02 -1.68
CA LYS A 60 -2.36 -19.32 -1.43
C LYS A 60 -3.08 -20.47 -2.18
N GLU A 61 -4.43 -20.46 -2.16
CA GLU A 61 -5.24 -21.45 -2.89
C GLU A 61 -5.06 -21.36 -4.41
N ASN A 62 -4.70 -20.17 -4.91
CA ASN A 62 -4.54 -19.89 -6.34
C ASN A 62 -3.09 -19.81 -6.82
N GLY A 63 -2.12 -20.10 -5.95
CA GLY A 63 -0.69 -20.09 -6.29
C GLY A 63 -0.10 -18.71 -6.50
N ILE A 64 -0.70 -17.68 -5.90
CA ILE A 64 -0.22 -16.29 -5.90
C ILE A 64 0.29 -15.95 -4.51
N LEU A 65 1.52 -15.44 -4.41
CA LEU A 65 2.04 -14.91 -3.15
C LEU A 65 1.42 -13.54 -2.90
N VAL A 66 0.70 -13.40 -1.78
CA VAL A 66 0.14 -12.12 -1.33
C VAL A 66 0.96 -11.60 -0.15
N ILE A 67 1.69 -10.53 -0.38
CA ILE A 67 2.42 -9.80 0.67
C ILE A 67 1.42 -8.94 1.43
N GLY A 68 1.47 -9.01 2.75
CA GLY A 68 0.69 -8.14 3.60
C GLY A 68 1.34 -6.77 3.73
N GLY A 69 0.55 -5.72 3.55
CA GLY A 69 1.03 -4.35 3.68
C GLY A 69 -0.08 -3.36 4.00
N VAL A 70 0.27 -2.10 3.95
CA VAL A 70 -0.62 -0.97 4.17
C VAL A 70 -0.04 0.27 3.49
N GLU A 71 -0.88 1.14 2.94
CA GLU A 71 -0.49 2.49 2.55
C GLU A 71 -0.89 3.48 3.66
N ILE A 72 0.10 4.11 4.27
CA ILE A 72 -0.07 5.00 5.41
C ILE A 72 -0.08 6.44 4.89
N THR A 73 -1.07 7.24 5.30
CA THR A 73 -1.01 8.69 5.13
C THR A 73 -0.29 9.27 6.34
N THR A 74 0.92 9.78 6.15
CA THR A 74 1.78 10.30 7.22
C THR A 74 1.30 11.66 7.71
N GLN A 75 1.85 12.14 8.83
CA GLN A 75 1.56 13.49 9.35
C GLN A 75 1.87 14.60 8.33
N GLU A 76 2.84 14.38 7.43
CA GLU A 76 3.16 15.29 6.34
C GLU A 76 2.18 15.21 5.16
N GLU A 77 1.13 14.40 5.27
CA GLU A 77 0.18 14.08 4.19
C GLU A 77 0.85 13.42 2.96
N ALA A 78 2.03 12.84 3.14
CA ALA A 78 2.67 11.98 2.15
C ALA A 78 2.29 10.52 2.39
N HIS A 79 2.20 9.73 1.32
CA HIS A 79 1.92 8.31 1.45
C HIS A 79 3.21 7.49 1.59
N ALA A 80 3.14 6.43 2.38
CA ALA A 80 4.21 5.46 2.54
C ALA A 80 3.64 4.05 2.66
N LEU A 81 4.27 3.09 2.00
CA LEU A 81 3.94 1.68 2.08
C LEU A 81 4.76 1.03 3.20
N ALA A 82 4.10 0.21 3.98
CA ALA A 82 4.76 -0.71 4.89
C ALA A 82 4.38 -2.15 4.52
N TYR A 83 5.37 -3.06 4.55
CA TYR A 83 5.17 -4.47 4.23
C TYR A 83 5.64 -5.34 5.37
N PHE A 84 4.92 -6.43 5.60
CA PHE A 84 5.19 -7.36 6.69
C PHE A 84 5.13 -8.81 6.20
N GLU A 85 6.00 -9.65 6.79
CA GLU A 85 6.13 -11.05 6.41
C GLU A 85 5.11 -11.95 7.12
N THR A 86 4.75 -11.61 8.37
CA THR A 86 3.92 -12.46 9.24
C THR A 86 2.62 -11.78 9.65
N GLU A 87 1.62 -12.60 9.98
CA GLU A 87 0.34 -12.11 10.53
C GLU A 87 0.52 -11.38 11.86
N GLU A 88 1.46 -11.85 12.72
CA GLU A 88 1.75 -11.20 14.00
C GLU A 88 2.25 -9.76 13.81
N GLN A 89 3.11 -9.56 12.80
CA GLN A 89 3.60 -8.22 12.44
C GLN A 89 2.45 -7.33 11.94
N LEU A 90 1.59 -7.87 11.09
CA LEU A 90 0.41 -7.15 10.58
C LEU A 90 -0.54 -6.76 11.71
N ASP A 91 -0.86 -7.68 12.62
CA ASP A 91 -1.72 -7.41 13.77
C ASP A 91 -1.11 -6.34 14.69
N THR A 92 0.19 -6.44 14.98
CA THR A 92 0.92 -5.45 15.79
C THR A 92 0.90 -4.07 15.13
N PHE A 93 1.04 -4.02 13.80
CA PHE A 93 1.01 -2.75 13.09
C PHE A 93 -0.41 -2.20 12.95
N GLN A 94 -1.41 -3.06 12.82
CA GLN A 94 -2.82 -2.64 12.84
C GLN A 94 -3.20 -1.99 14.17
N GLU A 95 -2.76 -2.56 15.31
CA GLU A 95 -2.97 -1.94 16.62
C GLU A 95 -2.32 -0.55 16.72
N TYR A 96 -1.15 -0.38 16.11
CA TYR A 96 -0.49 0.92 16.02
C TYR A 96 -1.31 1.92 15.19
N LEU A 97 -1.82 1.51 14.04
CA LEU A 97 -2.68 2.36 13.18
C LEU A 97 -3.96 2.76 13.91
N ASP A 98 -4.64 1.83 14.60
CA ASP A 98 -5.86 2.09 15.37
C ASP A 98 -5.67 3.13 16.48
N GLN A 99 -4.45 3.21 17.03
CA GLN A 99 -4.09 4.19 18.07
C GLN A 99 -3.77 5.58 17.51
N HIS A 100 -3.26 5.66 16.27
CA HIS A 100 -2.75 6.88 15.67
C HIS A 100 -3.67 7.48 14.60
N LEU A 101 -4.67 6.71 14.13
CA LEU A 101 -5.67 7.21 13.20
C LEU A 101 -6.62 8.19 13.93
N PRO A 102 -6.79 9.43 13.42
CA PRO A 102 -7.74 10.36 13.97
C PRO A 102 -9.16 9.80 13.96
N LYS A 103 -9.89 9.98 15.06
CA LYS A 103 -11.28 9.51 15.20
C LYS A 103 -12.27 10.42 14.47
N ILE A 104 -12.05 10.63 13.18
CA ILE A 104 -12.90 11.37 12.27
C ILE A 104 -13.83 10.36 11.61
N PRO A 105 -15.15 10.39 11.85
CA PRO A 105 -16.08 9.46 11.22
C PRO A 105 -15.99 9.53 9.70
N ASN A 106 -16.12 8.38 9.04
CA ASN A 106 -16.23 8.35 7.58
C ASN A 106 -17.55 8.99 7.11
N ASP A 107 -17.50 9.66 5.98
CA ASP A 107 -18.66 10.17 5.25
C ASP A 107 -18.74 9.42 3.91
N GLU A 108 -19.56 8.38 3.86
CA GLU A 108 -19.68 7.47 2.72
C GLU A 108 -20.13 8.18 1.45
N GLU A 109 -21.00 9.21 1.55
CA GLU A 109 -21.46 9.97 0.39
C GLU A 109 -20.31 10.78 -0.24
N ARG A 110 -19.35 11.18 0.59
CA ARG A 110 -18.22 12.02 0.17
C ARG A 110 -16.98 11.21 -0.20
N PHE A 111 -16.65 10.17 0.58
CA PHE A 111 -15.38 9.47 0.47
C PHE A 111 -15.52 8.04 -0.05
N GLY A 112 -16.72 7.44 0.05
CA GLY A 112 -16.97 6.05 -0.29
C GLY A 112 -17.04 5.15 0.94
N TYR A 113 -17.31 3.86 0.68
CA TYR A 113 -17.42 2.83 1.70
C TYR A 113 -16.03 2.33 2.14
N GLN A 114 -15.96 1.81 3.36
CA GLN A 114 -14.76 1.21 3.95
C GLN A 114 -15.09 -0.20 4.45
N LEU A 115 -15.45 -1.09 3.52
CA LEU A 115 -16.02 -2.39 3.81
C LEU A 115 -14.96 -3.45 4.06
N ILE A 116 -15.19 -4.26 5.09
CA ILE A 116 -14.43 -5.47 5.33
C ILE A 116 -15.29 -6.64 4.85
N VAL A 117 -14.76 -7.42 3.91
CA VAL A 117 -15.47 -8.56 3.34
C VAL A 117 -14.71 -9.86 3.63
N ASP A 118 -15.47 -10.96 3.71
CA ASP A 118 -14.92 -12.29 3.81
C ASP A 118 -14.58 -12.89 2.43
N ARG A 119 -14.20 -14.17 2.39
CA ARG A 119 -13.83 -14.88 1.18
C ARG A 119 -14.96 -15.09 0.18
N ASP A 120 -16.20 -15.08 0.65
CA ASP A 120 -17.43 -15.26 -0.13
C ASP A 120 -18.03 -13.89 -0.57
N GLU A 121 -17.30 -12.80 -0.29
CA GLU A 121 -17.65 -11.40 -0.56
C GLU A 121 -18.82 -10.88 0.32
N ASP A 122 -19.13 -11.58 1.40
CA ASP A 122 -20.10 -11.11 2.38
C ASP A 122 -19.47 -10.00 3.24
N ILE A 123 -20.22 -8.91 3.47
CA ILE A 123 -19.76 -7.80 4.32
C ILE A 123 -19.81 -8.27 5.78
N ILE A 124 -18.63 -8.34 6.41
CA ILE A 124 -18.48 -8.76 7.82
C ILE A 124 -18.14 -7.61 8.77
N GLY A 125 -17.86 -6.44 8.22
CA GLY A 125 -17.54 -5.25 9.01
C GLY A 125 -17.35 -4.02 8.12
N GLU A 126 -17.11 -2.91 8.80
CA GLU A 126 -16.89 -1.60 8.22
C GLU A 126 -15.96 -0.80 9.14
N GLU A 127 -15.07 0.01 8.57
CA GLU A 127 -14.25 0.92 9.34
C GLU A 127 -15.01 2.22 9.64
N GLU A 128 -15.15 2.54 10.93
CA GLU A 128 -15.88 3.72 11.39
C GLU A 128 -15.18 5.02 11.06
N TYR A 129 -13.83 5.05 11.17
CA TYR A 129 -13.05 6.27 11.00
C TYR A 129 -12.44 6.35 9.61
N LEU A 130 -12.37 7.58 9.07
CA LEU A 130 -11.90 7.84 7.71
C LEU A 130 -10.45 7.41 7.53
N LEU A 131 -10.26 6.33 6.79
CA LEU A 131 -8.94 5.74 6.51
C LEU A 131 -8.03 6.65 5.67
N LEU A 132 -8.57 7.63 4.96
CA LEU A 132 -7.76 8.60 4.20
C LEU A 132 -7.12 9.68 5.09
N SER A 133 -7.46 9.72 6.39
CA SER A 133 -6.90 10.72 7.30
C SER A 133 -5.41 10.50 7.52
N ALA A 134 -4.66 11.61 7.63
CA ALA A 134 -3.27 11.55 8.07
C ALA A 134 -3.20 11.08 9.53
N ILE A 135 -2.38 10.07 9.80
CA ILE A 135 -2.12 9.63 11.18
C ILE A 135 -1.15 10.61 11.88
N ASP A 136 -1.11 10.59 13.21
CA ASP A 136 -0.27 11.48 14.01
C ASP A 136 1.18 10.97 14.16
N ALA A 137 1.74 10.46 13.06
CA ALA A 137 3.12 9.99 13.01
C ALA A 137 3.81 10.48 11.72
N ASP A 138 5.00 11.03 11.89
CA ASP A 138 5.85 11.50 10.79
C ASP A 138 6.62 10.34 10.13
N LEU A 139 7.24 10.62 8.98
CA LEU A 139 8.00 9.65 8.19
C LEU A 139 9.09 8.94 8.98
N ASP A 140 9.82 9.65 9.83
CA ASP A 140 10.92 9.08 10.63
C ASP A 140 10.40 8.17 11.74
N THR A 141 9.32 8.55 12.39
CA THR A 141 8.62 7.76 13.41
C THR A 141 8.08 6.48 12.80
N LEU A 142 7.43 6.57 11.64
CA LEU A 142 6.89 5.42 10.91
C LEU A 142 7.99 4.47 10.45
N TYR A 143 9.08 4.99 9.85
CA TYR A 143 10.23 4.17 9.48
C TYR A 143 10.74 3.36 10.68
N ASN A 144 10.95 4.03 11.82
CA ASN A 144 11.47 3.37 13.03
C ASN A 144 10.46 2.32 13.55
N LYS A 145 9.15 2.62 13.53
CA LYS A 145 8.12 1.69 14.00
C LYS A 145 7.99 0.46 13.10
N VAL A 146 7.99 0.64 11.79
CA VAL A 146 7.96 -0.47 10.82
C VAL A 146 9.17 -1.38 11.00
N HIS A 147 10.37 -0.81 11.15
CA HIS A 147 11.60 -1.57 11.38
C HIS A 147 11.66 -2.25 12.76
N GLU A 148 11.11 -1.64 13.81
CA GLU A 148 10.97 -2.26 15.14
C GLU A 148 10.15 -3.56 15.05
N ILE A 149 9.11 -3.58 14.22
CA ILE A 149 8.25 -4.73 13.98
C ILE A 149 8.89 -5.73 13.00
N GLY A 150 9.94 -5.33 12.28
CA GLY A 150 10.64 -6.16 11.29
C GLY A 150 10.07 -6.08 9.87
N GLY A 151 9.35 -5.00 9.56
CA GLY A 151 8.80 -4.71 8.23
C GLY A 151 9.75 -3.93 7.33
N LEU A 152 9.28 -3.64 6.11
CA LEU A 152 9.95 -2.77 5.14
C LEU A 152 9.13 -1.49 4.94
N PHE A 153 9.82 -0.35 4.86
CA PHE A 153 9.21 0.98 4.68
C PHE A 153 9.59 1.61 3.34
N VAL A 154 8.59 1.93 2.54
CA VAL A 154 8.75 2.44 1.17
C VAL A 154 7.86 3.68 0.95
N PRO A 155 8.39 4.90 0.97
CA PRO A 155 7.63 6.08 0.55
C PRO A 155 6.98 5.86 -0.82
N ALA A 156 5.65 6.04 -0.87
CA ALA A 156 4.82 5.69 -2.02
C ALA A 156 4.91 6.77 -3.10
N HIS A 157 4.85 6.33 -4.36
CA HIS A 157 4.73 7.18 -5.55
C HIS A 157 5.31 8.60 -5.37
N VAL A 158 6.58 8.69 -4.91
CA VAL A 158 7.24 9.92 -4.41
C VAL A 158 7.18 11.14 -5.34
N ASN A 159 6.82 10.94 -6.60
CA ASN A 159 6.78 11.94 -7.67
C ASN A 159 5.36 12.33 -8.12
N LYS A 160 4.30 11.82 -7.48
CA LYS A 160 2.92 12.23 -7.80
C LYS A 160 2.65 13.70 -7.42
N PRO A 161 1.68 14.37 -8.08
CA PRO A 161 1.33 15.76 -7.79
C PRO A 161 0.54 15.92 -6.48
N ALA A 162 0.07 14.83 -5.88
CA ALA A 162 -0.64 14.80 -4.61
C ALA A 162 -0.14 13.63 -3.75
N SER A 163 -0.26 13.76 -2.44
CA SER A 163 0.03 12.72 -1.44
C SER A 163 1.41 12.06 -1.61
N SER A 164 2.41 12.83 -2.02
CA SER A 164 3.78 12.35 -2.24
C SER A 164 4.79 13.24 -1.53
N LEU A 165 6.01 12.75 -1.34
CA LEU A 165 7.09 13.56 -0.78
C LEU A 165 7.31 14.85 -1.59
N MET A 166 7.28 14.74 -2.92
CA MET A 166 7.50 15.92 -3.78
C MET A 166 6.36 16.92 -3.70
N SER A 167 5.12 16.49 -3.56
CA SER A 167 3.97 17.40 -3.47
C SER A 167 3.86 18.05 -2.11
N GLN A 168 4.19 17.34 -1.04
CA GLN A 168 4.02 17.81 0.33
C GLN A 168 5.26 18.60 0.84
N LEU A 169 6.45 18.10 0.56
CA LEU A 169 7.70 18.71 1.02
C LEU A 169 8.39 19.58 -0.06
N GLY A 170 7.95 19.50 -1.32
CA GLY A 170 8.59 20.16 -2.45
C GLY A 170 9.84 19.45 -2.98
N PHE A 171 10.37 18.48 -2.27
CA PHE A 171 11.54 17.68 -2.63
C PHE A 171 11.55 16.35 -1.89
N ILE A 172 12.43 15.42 -2.29
CA ILE A 172 12.70 14.19 -1.54
C ILE A 172 13.95 14.45 -0.68
N PRO A 173 13.87 14.36 0.67
CA PRO A 173 15.03 14.60 1.52
C PRO A 173 16.20 13.66 1.16
N PRO A 174 17.43 14.18 1.01
CA PRO A 174 18.58 13.34 0.65
C PRO A 174 18.94 12.27 1.69
N ASP A 175 18.55 12.49 2.92
CA ASP A 175 18.79 11.64 4.10
C ASP A 175 17.55 10.87 4.55
N ILE A 176 16.48 10.86 3.74
CA ILE A 176 15.27 10.08 4.05
C ILE A 176 15.62 8.64 4.37
N LYS A 177 15.04 8.13 5.44
CA LYS A 177 15.14 6.72 5.80
C LYS A 177 14.08 5.93 5.03
N ALA A 178 14.52 4.98 4.23
CA ALA A 178 13.64 4.13 3.44
C ALA A 178 14.41 2.90 2.92
N ASP A 179 13.74 1.77 2.77
CA ASP A 179 14.31 0.56 2.16
C ASP A 179 14.30 0.65 0.63
N ALA A 180 13.28 1.30 0.09
CA ALA A 180 13.16 1.66 -1.32
C ALA A 180 12.33 2.94 -1.47
N LEU A 181 12.25 3.47 -2.69
CA LEU A 181 11.33 4.55 -3.05
C LEU A 181 10.43 4.05 -4.18
N GLU A 182 9.13 4.23 -4.05
CA GLU A 182 8.24 3.95 -5.16
C GLU A 182 8.12 5.16 -6.08
N ILE A 183 8.29 4.95 -7.40
CA ILE A 183 7.98 5.95 -8.42
C ILE A 183 6.69 5.57 -9.15
N SER A 184 5.89 6.57 -9.52
CA SER A 184 4.63 6.31 -10.22
C SER A 184 4.85 5.59 -11.55
N LYS A 185 3.87 4.81 -11.99
CA LYS A 185 3.91 4.02 -13.24
C LYS A 185 4.16 4.87 -14.50
N HIS A 186 3.87 6.16 -14.47
CA HIS A 186 4.00 7.07 -15.61
C HIS A 186 5.42 7.61 -15.85
N VAL A 187 6.35 7.34 -14.93
CA VAL A 187 7.73 7.87 -15.01
C VAL A 187 8.73 6.74 -15.23
N LYS A 188 9.68 6.94 -16.13
CA LYS A 188 10.81 6.03 -16.29
C LYS A 188 11.88 6.34 -15.24
N LYS A 189 12.37 5.31 -14.56
CA LYS A 189 13.39 5.42 -13.51
C LYS A 189 14.63 6.19 -14.01
N GLU A 190 15.07 5.92 -15.23
CA GLU A 190 16.24 6.55 -15.82
C GLU A 190 16.05 8.06 -15.98
N ASP A 191 14.86 8.50 -16.39
CA ASP A 191 14.57 9.93 -16.58
C ASP A 191 14.37 10.63 -15.24
N PHE A 192 13.79 9.94 -14.26
CA PHE A 192 13.67 10.42 -12.87
C PHE A 192 15.08 10.64 -12.26
N LEU A 193 15.97 9.67 -12.39
CA LEU A 193 17.32 9.73 -11.85
C LEU A 193 18.25 10.71 -12.60
N LYS A 194 17.93 11.12 -13.84
CA LYS A 194 18.62 12.25 -14.48
C LYS A 194 18.36 13.57 -13.77
N LYS A 195 17.12 13.77 -13.27
CA LYS A 195 16.71 14.98 -12.54
C LYS A 195 17.16 14.94 -11.09
N PHE A 196 17.10 13.77 -10.45
CA PHE A 196 17.34 13.56 -9.02
C PHE A 196 18.49 12.58 -8.80
N ALA A 197 19.68 12.91 -9.30
CA ALA A 197 20.84 12.02 -9.29
C ALA A 197 21.30 11.59 -7.89
N TYR A 198 21.01 12.38 -6.86
CA TYR A 198 21.33 12.06 -5.48
C TYR A 198 20.51 10.86 -4.92
N LEU A 199 19.41 10.50 -5.58
CA LEU A 199 18.58 9.36 -5.19
C LEU A 199 19.09 8.02 -5.74
N LYS A 200 20.18 7.99 -6.53
CA LYS A 200 20.75 6.74 -7.10
C LYS A 200 21.16 5.71 -6.05
N LYS A 201 21.34 6.12 -4.81
CA LYS A 201 21.66 5.22 -3.68
C LYS A 201 20.48 4.34 -3.25
N PHE A 202 19.24 4.69 -3.58
CA PHE A 202 18.05 3.95 -3.21
C PHE A 202 17.69 2.86 -4.22
N MET A 203 17.08 1.80 -3.72
CA MET A 203 16.28 0.89 -4.52
C MET A 203 15.00 1.59 -4.97
N PHE A 204 14.43 1.15 -6.10
CA PHE A 204 13.18 1.70 -6.61
C PHE A 204 12.19 0.59 -6.91
N THR A 205 10.96 0.78 -6.48
CA THR A 205 9.79 0.01 -6.89
C THR A 205 8.93 0.82 -7.85
N LYS A 206 8.07 0.10 -8.56
CA LYS A 206 7.07 0.68 -9.43
C LYS A 206 5.89 -0.30 -9.47
N SER A 207 4.73 0.17 -9.09
CA SER A 207 3.52 -0.64 -8.97
C SER A 207 2.33 0.09 -9.59
N SER A 208 1.19 -0.56 -9.67
CA SER A 208 0.02 0.00 -10.34
C SER A 208 -0.68 1.08 -9.53
N ASP A 209 -0.66 0.98 -8.19
CA ASP A 209 -1.49 1.79 -7.29
C ASP A 209 -2.97 1.64 -7.70
N ALA A 210 -3.38 0.36 -7.80
CA ALA A 210 -4.66 0.00 -8.38
C ALA A 210 -5.82 0.22 -7.42
N HIS A 211 -6.78 1.01 -7.88
CA HIS A 211 -8.09 1.26 -7.24
C HIS A 211 -9.23 0.67 -8.09
N TYR A 212 -8.91 0.07 -9.22
CA TYR A 212 -9.82 -0.58 -10.16
C TYR A 212 -9.18 -1.85 -10.69
N LEU A 213 -9.96 -2.92 -10.91
CA LEU A 213 -9.45 -4.22 -11.38
C LEU A 213 -8.62 -4.11 -12.67
N HIS A 214 -9.03 -3.25 -13.60
CA HIS A 214 -8.34 -3.10 -14.88
C HIS A 214 -6.98 -2.40 -14.78
N ILE A 215 -6.66 -1.78 -13.65
CA ILE A 215 -5.39 -1.09 -13.39
C ILE A 215 -4.32 -2.04 -12.83
N ILE A 216 -4.74 -3.16 -12.22
CA ILE A 216 -3.81 -4.14 -11.65
C ILE A 216 -2.79 -4.57 -12.71
N GLY A 217 -1.49 -4.55 -12.35
CA GLY A 217 -0.39 -5.01 -13.19
C GLY A 217 0.09 -4.03 -14.26
N GLU A 218 -0.39 -2.76 -14.27
CA GLU A 218 0.06 -1.71 -15.20
C GLU A 218 1.48 -1.18 -14.89
#